data_fed79997b9decd260d25a4f582303b12
#
_entry.id   fed79997b9decd260d25a4f582303b12
#
_cell.length_a   1.000
_cell.length_b   1.000
_cell.length_c   1.000
_cell.angle_alpha   90.00
_cell.angle_beta   90.00
_cell.angle_gamma   90.00
#
_symmetry.space_group_name_H-M   'P 1'
#
loop_
_entity.id
_entity.type
_entity.pdbx_description
1 polymer ?
#
loop_
_entity_poly.entity_id
_entity_poly.type
_entity_poly.pdbx_seq_one_letter_code
_entity_poly.pdbx_strand_id
1 'polypeptide(L)'
;MNRYQFEVLTYIEKNGKKEYPMRTLSDTLKISGTAISKALDELENEALIKRCEDQMEITERGLEALEPYRVKRAVIMAAGFGSRMVPVTLDRPKPMVAVNGVRIIDTLLDALVSVGIKDITLAVSYTHLRAHET
;
A
#
# COMPACT_ATOMS: atom_id res chain seq x y z
N MET A 1 19.39 2.34 2.62
CA MET A 1 18.54 1.60 3.60
C MET A 1 18.41 0.15 3.15
N ASN A 2 18.66 -0.80 4.03
CA ASN A 2 18.47 -2.20 3.70
C ASN A 2 17.01 -2.65 3.97
N ARG A 3 16.69 -3.89 3.57
CA ARG A 3 15.33 -4.43 3.71
C ARG A 3 14.82 -4.42 5.16
N TYR A 4 15.66 -4.84 6.11
CA TYR A 4 15.26 -4.91 7.51
C TYR A 4 15.01 -3.53 8.12
N GLN A 5 15.85 -2.56 7.81
CA GLN A 5 15.67 -1.16 8.22
C GLN A 5 14.37 -0.60 7.64
N PHE A 6 14.09 -0.85 6.38
CA PHE A 6 12.87 -0.41 5.71
C PHE A 6 11.61 -1.02 6.36
N GLU A 7 11.60 -2.32 6.59
CA GLU A 7 10.45 -2.99 7.21
C GLU A 7 10.20 -2.50 8.64
N VAL A 8 11.23 -2.36 9.45
CA VAL A 8 11.12 -1.85 10.82
C VAL A 8 10.66 -0.39 10.84
N LEU A 9 11.27 0.45 10.03
CA LEU A 9 10.93 1.89 9.98
C LEU A 9 9.49 2.11 9.50
N THR A 10 9.05 1.37 8.48
CA THR A 10 7.68 1.42 7.97
C THR A 10 6.67 0.97 9.04
N TYR A 11 7.00 -0.05 9.80
CA TYR A 11 6.15 -0.54 10.88
C TYR A 11 6.00 0.51 12.00
N ILE A 12 7.08 1.18 12.38
CA ILE A 12 7.05 2.25 13.37
C ILE A 12 6.26 3.45 12.85
N GLU A 13 6.42 3.83 11.59
CA GLU A 13 5.63 4.90 10.98
C GLU A 13 4.13 4.60 11.04
N LYS A 14 3.74 3.38 10.68
CA LYS A 14 2.34 2.97 10.62
C LYS A 14 1.66 2.94 11.99
N ASN A 15 2.38 2.52 13.02
CA ASN A 15 1.83 2.31 14.35
C ASN A 15 2.03 3.50 15.31
N GLY A 16 2.86 4.47 14.93
CA GLY A 16 3.10 5.70 15.69
C GLY A 16 4.00 5.52 16.92
N LYS A 17 4.01 6.53 17.78
CA LYS A 17 4.80 6.54 19.00
C LYS A 17 4.21 5.59 20.03
N LYS A 18 4.93 4.52 20.33
CA LYS A 18 4.56 3.56 21.37
C LYS A 18 5.76 2.67 21.75
N GLU A 19 5.54 1.81 22.71
CA GLU A 19 6.46 0.75 23.05
C GLU A 19 6.42 -0.35 21.98
N TYR A 20 7.62 -0.78 21.55
CA TYR A 20 7.80 -1.85 20.57
C TYR A 20 8.66 -2.97 21.16
N PRO A 21 8.05 -3.94 21.86
CA PRO A 21 8.80 -5.08 22.39
C PRO A 21 9.48 -5.85 21.26
N MET A 22 10.71 -6.25 21.48
CA MET A 22 11.52 -7.00 20.49
C MET A 22 10.79 -8.26 19.98
N ARG A 23 10.14 -8.97 20.88
CA ARG A 23 9.37 -10.17 20.55
C ARG A 23 8.21 -9.86 19.62
N THR A 24 7.47 -8.77 19.88
CA THR A 24 6.36 -8.34 19.02
C THR A 24 6.85 -7.97 17.63
N LEU A 25 7.95 -7.24 17.51
CA LEU A 25 8.56 -6.90 16.22
C LEU A 25 9.01 -8.16 15.47
N SER A 26 9.68 -9.06 16.14
CA SER A 26 10.14 -10.32 15.56
C SER A 26 8.98 -11.18 15.05
N ASP A 27 7.95 -11.36 15.84
CA ASP A 27 6.78 -12.17 15.48
C ASP A 27 5.96 -11.54 14.33
N THR A 28 5.79 -10.23 14.37
CA THR A 28 4.98 -9.51 13.36
C THR A 28 5.70 -9.40 12.03
N LEU A 29 6.98 -9.03 12.04
CA LEU A 29 7.77 -8.83 10.82
C LEU A 29 8.40 -10.12 10.31
N LYS A 30 8.38 -11.17 11.10
CA LYS A 30 9.05 -12.46 10.80
C LYS A 30 10.54 -12.30 10.50
N ILE A 31 11.19 -11.47 11.30
CA ILE A 31 12.61 -11.17 11.25
C ILE A 31 13.22 -11.61 12.58
N SER A 32 14.44 -12.17 12.55
CA SER A 32 15.12 -12.57 13.78
C SER A 32 15.35 -11.39 14.71
N GLY A 33 15.32 -11.62 16.03
CA GLY A 33 15.57 -10.58 17.03
C GLY A 33 16.92 -9.90 16.88
N THR A 34 17.94 -10.64 16.48
CA THR A 34 19.28 -10.11 16.20
C THR A 34 19.29 -9.13 15.04
N ALA A 35 18.59 -9.46 13.94
CA ALA A 35 18.48 -8.60 12.77
C ALA A 35 17.67 -7.33 13.08
N ILE A 36 16.61 -7.44 13.89
CA ILE A 36 15.82 -6.28 14.34
C ILE A 36 16.65 -5.39 15.24
N SER A 37 17.36 -5.94 16.21
CA SER A 37 18.22 -5.16 17.10
C SER A 37 19.26 -4.36 16.32
N LYS A 38 19.91 -5.00 15.36
CA LYS A 38 20.87 -4.33 14.48
C LYS A 38 20.22 -3.23 13.65
N ALA A 39 19.05 -3.49 13.07
CA ALA A 39 18.32 -2.51 12.28
C ALA A 39 17.90 -1.29 13.13
N LEU A 40 17.41 -1.50 14.35
CA LEU A 40 17.05 -0.42 15.27
C LEU A 40 18.25 0.44 15.64
N ASP A 41 19.40 -0.18 15.95
CA ASP A 41 20.61 0.57 16.30
C ASP A 41 21.10 1.41 15.11
N GLU A 42 21.07 0.85 13.91
CA GLU A 42 21.45 1.58 12.68
C GLU A 42 20.49 2.73 12.40
N LEU A 43 19.18 2.52 12.55
CA LEU A 43 18.16 3.57 12.38
C LEU A 43 18.31 4.70 13.39
N GLU A 44 18.60 4.36 14.64
CA GLU A 44 18.85 5.35 15.70
C GLU A 44 20.12 6.15 15.43
N ASN A 45 21.20 5.48 15.02
CA ASN A 45 22.47 6.13 14.67
C ASN A 45 22.33 7.10 13.51
N GLU A 46 21.48 6.78 12.54
CA GLU A 46 21.16 7.67 11.40
C GLU A 46 20.10 8.74 11.75
N ALA A 47 19.63 8.77 13.00
CA ALA A 47 18.59 9.67 13.48
C ALA A 47 17.24 9.53 12.74
N LEU A 48 16.93 8.35 12.23
CA LEU A 48 15.67 8.06 11.54
C LEU A 48 14.56 7.68 12.51
N ILE A 49 14.92 7.17 13.69
CA ILE A 49 14.04 6.94 14.82
C ILE A 49 14.58 7.62 16.08
N LYS A 50 13.68 7.91 17.01
CA LYS A 50 14.02 8.46 18.30
C LYS A 50 13.44 7.56 19.40
N ARG A 51 14.29 7.23 20.37
CA ARG A 51 13.86 6.52 21.58
C ARG A 51 13.63 7.54 22.70
N CYS A 52 12.45 7.48 23.29
CA CYS A 52 12.09 8.27 24.47
C CYS A 52 11.61 7.31 25.55
N GLU A 53 12.44 7.08 26.57
CA GLU A 53 12.18 6.07 27.59
C GLU A 53 11.96 4.70 26.95
N ASP A 54 10.80 4.08 27.13
CA ASP A 54 10.48 2.77 26.54
C ASP A 54 9.74 2.88 25.19
N GLN A 55 9.51 4.11 24.71
CA GLN A 55 8.79 4.34 23.45
C GLN A 55 9.73 4.72 22.32
N MET A 56 9.35 4.34 21.12
CA MET A 56 10.04 4.72 19.89
C MET A 56 9.09 5.44 18.94
N GLU A 57 9.62 6.41 18.23
CA GLU A 57 8.90 7.13 17.19
C GLU A 57 9.78 7.40 15.99
N ILE A 58 9.16 7.54 14.83
CA ILE A 58 9.86 7.97 13.62
C ILE A 58 10.14 9.48 13.70
N THR A 59 11.30 9.90 13.22
CA THR A 59 11.66 11.31 13.13
C THR A 59 11.25 11.89 11.76
N GLU A 60 11.28 13.22 11.61
CA GLU A 60 11.11 13.86 10.30
C GLU A 60 12.10 13.34 9.27
N ARG A 61 13.35 13.14 9.69
CA ARG A 61 14.39 12.56 8.85
C ARG A 61 14.06 11.12 8.43
N GLY A 62 13.43 10.35 9.32
CA GLY A 62 12.92 9.01 9.01
C GLY A 62 11.81 9.04 7.97
N LEU A 63 10.88 9.98 8.06
CA LEU A 63 9.82 10.18 7.08
C LEU A 63 10.39 10.56 5.70
N GLU A 64 11.36 11.47 5.67
CA GLU A 64 12.07 11.85 4.44
C GLU A 64 12.81 10.67 3.81
N ALA A 65 13.43 9.81 4.63
CA ALA A 65 14.12 8.62 4.15
C ALA A 65 13.18 7.59 3.51
N LEU A 66 11.92 7.53 3.93
CA LEU A 66 10.91 6.66 3.34
C LEU A 66 10.27 7.23 2.07
N GLU A 67 10.36 8.54 1.84
CA GLU A 67 9.69 9.21 0.72
C GLU A 67 10.02 8.61 -0.66
N PRO A 68 11.29 8.26 -0.99
CA PRO A 68 11.63 7.63 -2.26
C PRO A 68 10.99 6.26 -2.49
N TYR A 69 10.59 5.60 -1.42
CA TYR A 69 9.96 4.27 -1.46
C TYR A 69 8.44 4.31 -1.50
N ARG A 70 7.83 5.50 -1.42
CA ARG A 70 6.38 5.65 -1.48
C ARG A 70 5.88 5.53 -2.89
N VAL A 71 4.89 4.69 -3.07
CA VAL A 71 4.15 4.60 -4.33
C VAL A 71 3.15 5.76 -4.36
N LYS A 72 3.29 6.65 -5.34
CA LYS A 72 2.43 7.84 -5.48
C LYS A 72 1.39 7.69 -6.56
N ARG A 73 1.64 6.81 -7.52
CA ARG A 73 0.78 6.59 -8.70
C ARG A 73 0.50 5.13 -8.90
N ALA A 74 -0.69 4.83 -9.37
CA ALA A 74 -1.08 3.49 -9.77
C ALA A 74 -1.73 3.52 -11.16
N VAL A 75 -1.51 2.49 -11.92
CA VAL A 75 -2.22 2.26 -13.20
C VAL A 75 -3.00 0.97 -13.07
N ILE A 76 -4.31 1.07 -13.22
CA ILE A 76 -5.20 -0.08 -13.23
C ILE A 76 -5.48 -0.44 -14.69
N MET A 77 -5.09 -1.63 -15.09
CA MET A 77 -5.39 -2.14 -16.40
C MET A 77 -6.67 -2.97 -16.34
N ALA A 78 -7.73 -2.47 -16.94
CA ALA A 78 -9.06 -3.06 -16.90
C ALA A 78 -9.61 -3.27 -18.32
N ALA A 79 -8.83 -3.93 -19.17
CA ALA A 79 -9.09 -4.08 -20.60
C ALA A 79 -9.85 -5.37 -20.99
N GLY A 80 -10.32 -6.15 -20.04
CA GLY A 80 -11.05 -7.39 -20.31
C GLY A 80 -12.49 -7.15 -20.75
N PHE A 81 -12.95 -7.89 -21.75
CA PHE A 81 -14.36 -7.84 -22.22
C PHE A 81 -15.36 -8.47 -21.24
N GLY A 82 -14.89 -9.25 -20.29
CA GLY A 82 -15.78 -9.92 -19.32
C GLY A 82 -16.74 -10.91 -19.98
N SER A 83 -16.30 -11.60 -21.02
CA SER A 83 -17.14 -12.54 -21.78
C SER A 83 -17.73 -13.66 -20.93
N ARG A 84 -17.03 -14.05 -19.85
CA ARG A 84 -17.52 -15.06 -18.90
C ARG A 84 -18.69 -14.55 -18.03
N MET A 85 -18.92 -13.24 -18.01
CA MET A 85 -19.97 -12.58 -17.21
C MET A 85 -21.14 -12.13 -18.08
N VAL A 86 -21.19 -12.49 -19.36
CA VAL A 86 -22.32 -12.21 -20.23
C VAL A 86 -23.60 -12.85 -19.64
N PRO A 87 -24.77 -12.16 -19.62
CA PRO A 87 -25.07 -10.88 -20.29
C PRO A 87 -24.74 -9.60 -19.50
N VAL A 88 -24.27 -9.69 -18.28
CA VAL A 88 -24.03 -8.53 -17.40
C VAL A 88 -23.04 -7.53 -18.00
N THR A 89 -22.05 -8.00 -18.75
CA THR A 89 -21.01 -7.16 -19.37
C THR A 89 -21.35 -6.67 -20.78
N LEU A 90 -22.58 -6.91 -21.28
CA LEU A 90 -23.00 -6.44 -22.60
C LEU A 90 -23.17 -4.92 -22.64
N ASP A 91 -23.63 -4.33 -21.55
CA ASP A 91 -23.92 -2.89 -21.43
C ASP A 91 -22.90 -2.11 -20.61
N ARG A 92 -21.98 -2.79 -19.95
CA ARG A 92 -20.95 -2.16 -19.11
C ARG A 92 -19.68 -2.98 -19.03
N PRO A 93 -18.49 -2.33 -18.88
CA PRO A 93 -17.23 -3.05 -18.71
C PRO A 93 -17.18 -3.81 -17.37
N LYS A 94 -16.47 -4.93 -17.35
CA LYS A 94 -16.33 -5.80 -16.19
C LYS A 94 -15.99 -5.04 -14.88
N PRO A 95 -15.08 -4.06 -14.85
CA PRO A 95 -14.76 -3.34 -13.61
C PRO A 95 -15.94 -2.55 -13.05
N MET A 96 -16.90 -2.18 -13.89
CA MET A 96 -18.09 -1.40 -13.50
C MET A 96 -19.25 -2.28 -13.06
N VAL A 97 -19.14 -3.60 -13.16
CA VAL A 97 -20.18 -4.52 -12.71
C VAL A 97 -20.25 -4.48 -11.19
N ALA A 98 -21.48 -4.32 -10.67
CA ALA A 98 -21.73 -4.33 -9.24
C ALA A 98 -22.07 -5.73 -8.74
N VAL A 99 -21.48 -6.11 -7.63
CA VAL A 99 -21.80 -7.32 -6.89
C VAL A 99 -22.24 -6.89 -5.50
N ASN A 100 -23.46 -7.23 -5.12
CA ASN A 100 -24.06 -6.78 -3.84
C ASN A 100 -24.04 -5.25 -3.68
N GLY A 101 -24.26 -4.52 -4.77
CA GLY A 101 -24.30 -3.04 -4.77
C GLY A 101 -22.93 -2.35 -4.82
N VAL A 102 -21.85 -3.10 -4.84
CA VAL A 102 -20.47 -2.54 -4.91
C VAL A 102 -19.84 -2.92 -6.25
N ARG A 103 -19.35 -1.94 -7.00
CA ARG A 103 -18.63 -2.19 -8.26
C ARG A 103 -17.28 -2.85 -7.97
N ILE A 104 -16.86 -3.75 -8.86
CA ILE A 104 -15.56 -4.45 -8.73
C ILE A 104 -14.42 -3.45 -8.60
N ILE A 105 -14.43 -2.37 -9.40
CA ILE A 105 -13.41 -1.33 -9.38
C ILE A 105 -13.36 -0.55 -8.06
N ASP A 106 -14.49 -0.33 -7.40
CA ASP A 106 -14.54 0.45 -6.17
C ASP A 106 -13.73 -0.19 -5.05
N THR A 107 -13.78 -1.51 -4.92
CA THR A 107 -12.98 -2.24 -3.94
C THR A 107 -11.49 -2.02 -4.16
N LEU A 108 -11.03 -2.03 -5.41
CA LEU A 108 -9.63 -1.81 -5.75
C LEU A 108 -9.22 -0.36 -5.52
N LEU A 109 -10.08 0.60 -5.91
CA LEU A 109 -9.82 2.03 -5.69
C LEU A 109 -9.75 2.35 -4.20
N ASP A 110 -10.65 1.81 -3.40
CA ASP A 110 -10.64 2.00 -1.94
C ASP A 110 -9.37 1.46 -1.31
N ALA A 111 -8.90 0.29 -1.76
CA ALA A 111 -7.64 -0.28 -1.28
C ALA A 111 -6.44 0.61 -1.62
N LEU A 112 -6.37 1.14 -2.84
CA LEU A 112 -5.29 2.05 -3.26
C LEU A 112 -5.31 3.37 -2.49
N VAL A 113 -6.48 3.96 -2.31
CA VAL A 113 -6.65 5.21 -1.56
C VAL A 113 -6.30 5.00 -0.08
N SER A 114 -6.66 3.86 0.51
CA SER A 114 -6.37 3.57 1.92
C SER A 114 -4.88 3.50 2.24
N VAL A 115 -4.04 3.16 1.25
CA VAL A 115 -2.57 3.18 1.39
C VAL A 115 -1.93 4.50 0.93
N GLY A 116 -2.75 5.52 0.64
CA GLY A 116 -2.28 6.87 0.34
C GLY A 116 -2.01 7.17 -1.13
N ILE A 117 -2.37 6.28 -2.05
CA ILE A 117 -2.22 6.52 -3.49
C ILE A 117 -3.41 7.35 -3.98
N LYS A 118 -3.13 8.56 -4.48
CA LYS A 118 -4.17 9.51 -4.92
C LYS A 118 -4.20 9.71 -6.43
N ASP A 119 -3.11 9.44 -7.11
CA ASP A 119 -2.99 9.58 -8.57
C ASP A 119 -3.16 8.19 -9.20
N ILE A 120 -4.37 7.93 -9.68
CA ILE A 120 -4.76 6.62 -10.22
C ILE A 120 -5.23 6.80 -11.65
N THR A 121 -4.55 6.11 -12.57
CA THR A 121 -4.93 6.06 -13.98
C THR A 121 -5.63 4.74 -14.28
N LEU A 122 -6.81 4.83 -14.86
CA LEU A 122 -7.58 3.65 -15.30
C LEU A 122 -7.44 3.49 -16.81
N ALA A 123 -6.77 2.42 -17.23
CA ALA A 123 -6.66 2.05 -18.64
C ALA A 123 -7.75 1.04 -19.01
N VAL A 124 -8.75 1.48 -19.76
CA VAL A 124 -9.89 0.67 -20.18
C VAL A 124 -9.91 0.57 -21.69
N SER A 125 -10.08 -0.65 -22.21
CA SER A 125 -10.39 -0.87 -23.64
C SER A 125 -11.89 -1.11 -23.77
N TYR A 126 -12.58 -0.15 -24.39
CA TYR A 126 -14.03 -0.19 -24.50
C TYR A 126 -14.49 0.36 -25.85
N THR A 127 -14.12 -0.37 -26.90
CA THR A 127 -14.32 0.10 -28.27
C THR A 127 -15.68 -0.24 -28.86
N HIS A 128 -16.37 -1.27 -28.39
CA HIS A 128 -17.56 -1.79 -29.07
C HIS A 128 -18.87 -1.04 -28.74
N LEU A 129 -18.95 -0.37 -27.57
CA LEU A 129 -20.18 0.36 -27.23
C LEU A 129 -20.30 1.72 -27.93
N ARG A 130 -19.19 2.34 -28.29
CA ARG A 130 -19.24 3.60 -29.04
C ARG A 130 -19.75 3.44 -30.47
N ALA A 131 -19.62 2.25 -31.03
CA ALA A 131 -20.17 1.98 -32.37
C ALA A 131 -21.70 1.91 -32.41
N HIS A 132 -22.35 1.75 -31.27
CA HIS A 132 -23.82 1.68 -31.16
C HIS A 132 -24.48 2.98 -30.69
N GLU A 133 -23.70 3.93 -30.16
CA GLU A 133 -24.20 5.23 -29.74
C GLU A 133 -24.18 6.27 -30.84
N THR A 134 -23.65 5.96 -31.96
CA THR A 134 -23.66 6.81 -33.16
C THR A 134 -24.69 6.34 -34.15
#